data_0397a58bb9f4942bf10f7df7ed27f97f
#
_entry.id   0397a58bb9f4942bf10f7df7ed27f97f
#
_cell.length_a   1.000
_cell.length_b   1.000
_cell.length_c   1.000
_cell.angle_alpha   90.00
_cell.angle_beta   90.00
_cell.angle_gamma   90.00
#
_symmetry.space_group_name_H-M   'P 1'
#
loop_
_entity.id
_entity.type
_entity.pdbx_description
1 polymer ?
#
loop_
_entity_poly.entity_id
_entity_poly.type
_entity_poly.pdbx_seq_one_letter_code
_entity_poly.pdbx_strand_id
1 'polypeptide(L)'
;MAILNRLRLEDPTYIIEQSRELKQTILQGQGEFHLRTLKWTVEHMDKLAIEFEEPKIPYRETITKAARSDYRHKKQSGGSGQFGEVHLIIEPYTEGMPLPETFKFNGQEFKMNVKGVDEFPLEWVGKMVFINSIVGGSIDARFIPAIQKGIMQRMEQGPLTGSYARDIRVIVYDGKMHPVDSNEISFMLAGRNAFSQAFKE
;
A
#
# COMPACT_ATOMS: atom_id res chain seq x y z
N MET A 1 21.31 2.82 -18.39
CA MET A 1 20.66 1.52 -18.70
C MET A 1 21.16 0.86 -19.97
N ALA A 2 21.31 1.55 -21.12
CA ALA A 2 21.80 0.95 -22.36
C ALA A 2 23.19 0.27 -22.19
N ILE A 3 24.12 0.94 -21.53
CA ILE A 3 25.47 0.41 -21.26
C ILE A 3 25.43 -0.87 -20.40
N LEU A 4 24.67 -0.85 -19.30
CA LEU A 4 24.55 -2.02 -18.42
C LEU A 4 23.90 -3.21 -19.15
N ASN A 5 22.90 -2.97 -19.99
CA ASN A 5 22.28 -4.02 -20.80
C ASN A 5 23.25 -4.61 -21.82
N ARG A 6 24.11 -3.79 -22.44
CA ARG A 6 25.18 -4.27 -23.32
C ARG A 6 26.15 -5.17 -22.56
N LEU A 7 26.66 -4.72 -21.41
CA LEU A 7 27.57 -5.50 -20.57
C LEU A 7 26.96 -6.83 -20.12
N ARG A 8 25.68 -6.88 -19.82
CA ARG A 8 24.98 -8.14 -19.53
C ARG A 8 24.89 -9.08 -20.73
N LEU A 9 24.88 -8.56 -21.97
CA LEU A 9 24.94 -9.39 -23.18
C LEU A 9 26.36 -9.94 -23.41
N GLU A 10 27.40 -9.17 -23.06
CA GLU A 10 28.80 -9.59 -23.13
C GLU A 10 29.12 -10.61 -22.03
N ASP A 11 28.62 -10.40 -20.83
CA ASP A 11 28.76 -11.32 -19.69
C ASP A 11 27.40 -11.54 -19.00
N PRO A 12 26.70 -12.68 -19.27
CA PRO A 12 25.39 -12.97 -18.73
C PRO A 12 25.37 -13.26 -17.22
N THR A 13 26.54 -13.33 -16.58
CA THR A 13 26.63 -13.50 -15.12
C THR A 13 26.38 -12.20 -14.35
N TYR A 14 26.33 -11.06 -15.02
CA TYR A 14 25.81 -9.82 -14.44
C TYR A 14 24.28 -9.86 -14.40
N ILE A 15 23.71 -9.75 -13.20
CA ILE A 15 22.28 -9.57 -13.01
C ILE A 15 22.00 -8.10 -12.71
N ILE A 16 21.12 -7.50 -13.51
CA ILE A 16 20.78 -6.08 -13.40
C ILE A 16 19.29 -5.98 -13.13
N GLU A 17 18.93 -5.46 -11.98
CA GLU A 17 17.56 -5.28 -11.54
C GLU A 17 17.26 -3.80 -11.24
N GLN A 18 16.14 -3.31 -11.74
CA GLN A 18 15.63 -2.00 -11.35
C GLN A 18 14.59 -2.13 -10.25
N SER A 19 14.93 -1.74 -9.05
CA SER A 19 13.97 -1.62 -7.97
C SER A 19 13.24 -0.29 -8.07
N ARG A 20 11.96 -0.32 -8.48
CA ARG A 20 11.09 0.86 -8.50
C ARG A 20 10.82 1.38 -7.10
N GLU A 21 10.67 0.46 -6.15
CA GLU A 21 10.44 0.73 -4.75
C GLU A 21 11.59 1.53 -4.13
N LEU A 22 12.80 1.02 -4.28
CA LEU A 22 13.99 1.62 -3.68
C LEU A 22 14.61 2.73 -4.54
N LYS A 23 14.10 2.92 -5.76
CA LYS A 23 14.64 3.84 -6.78
C LYS A 23 16.13 3.63 -7.00
N GLN A 24 16.54 2.36 -7.03
CA GLN A 24 17.92 1.93 -7.24
C GLN A 24 18.00 0.96 -8.41
N THR A 25 19.14 1.00 -9.13
CA THR A 25 19.57 -0.08 -10.02
C THR A 25 20.51 -0.98 -9.24
N ILE A 26 20.12 -2.21 -9.02
CA ILE A 26 20.90 -3.21 -8.32
C ILE A 26 21.71 -4.00 -9.35
N LEU A 27 23.00 -4.06 -9.15
CA LEU A 27 23.92 -4.84 -9.94
C LEU A 27 24.49 -5.99 -9.08
N GLN A 28 24.31 -7.21 -9.55
CA GLN A 28 24.88 -8.40 -8.92
C GLN A 28 25.93 -9.01 -9.84
N GLY A 29 27.02 -9.49 -9.26
CA GLY A 29 28.11 -10.16 -9.95
C GLY A 29 28.67 -11.31 -9.12
N GLN A 30 29.65 -12.04 -9.67
CA GLN A 30 30.27 -13.21 -9.04
C GLN A 30 31.25 -12.88 -7.93
N GLY A 31 31.40 -11.61 -7.54
CA GLY A 31 32.27 -11.16 -6.48
C GLY A 31 32.80 -9.75 -6.72
N GLU A 32 33.57 -9.25 -5.77
CA GLU A 32 34.07 -7.88 -5.78
C GLU A 32 34.93 -7.55 -7.01
N PHE A 33 35.81 -8.45 -7.38
CA PHE A 33 36.68 -8.26 -8.56
C PHE A 33 35.86 -8.13 -9.85
N HIS A 34 34.81 -8.94 -9.98
CA HIS A 34 33.90 -8.89 -11.12
C HIS A 34 33.16 -7.53 -11.21
N LEU A 35 32.66 -7.02 -10.10
CA LEU A 35 32.01 -5.71 -10.03
C LEU A 35 33.01 -4.57 -10.32
N ARG A 36 34.25 -4.65 -9.82
CA ARG A 36 35.33 -3.70 -10.13
C ARG A 36 35.68 -3.68 -11.60
N THR A 37 35.73 -4.84 -12.26
CA THR A 37 35.98 -4.95 -13.70
C THR A 37 34.89 -4.24 -14.49
N LEU A 38 33.61 -4.43 -14.13
CA LEU A 38 32.54 -3.71 -14.77
C LEU A 38 32.66 -2.19 -14.57
N LYS A 39 32.96 -1.73 -13.36
CA LYS A 39 33.17 -0.31 -13.07
C LYS A 39 34.30 0.26 -13.95
N TRP A 40 35.43 -0.42 -14.00
CA TRP A 40 36.57 -0.02 -14.82
C TRP A 40 36.17 0.08 -16.30
N THR A 41 35.48 -0.91 -16.83
CA THR A 41 35.01 -0.92 -18.23
C THR A 41 34.12 0.28 -18.54
N VAL A 42 33.12 0.57 -17.69
CA VAL A 42 32.21 1.71 -17.86
C VAL A 42 32.97 3.04 -17.81
N GLU A 43 33.87 3.20 -16.85
CA GLU A 43 34.63 4.44 -16.69
C GLU A 43 35.66 4.67 -17.83
N HIS A 44 36.35 3.62 -18.29
CA HIS A 44 37.42 3.76 -19.26
C HIS A 44 36.98 3.64 -20.71
N MET A 45 36.03 2.76 -21.00
CA MET A 45 35.52 2.54 -22.35
C MET A 45 34.32 3.43 -22.69
N ASP A 46 33.35 3.53 -21.79
CA ASP A 46 32.16 4.34 -22.02
C ASP A 46 32.29 5.79 -21.53
N LYS A 47 33.41 6.13 -20.84
CA LYS A 47 33.70 7.47 -20.29
C LYS A 47 32.58 7.99 -19.35
N LEU A 48 31.93 7.09 -18.63
CA LEU A 48 30.86 7.41 -17.67
C LEU A 48 31.36 7.09 -16.26
N ALA A 49 31.40 8.08 -15.40
CA ALA A 49 31.67 7.88 -13.97
C ALA A 49 30.46 7.20 -13.31
N ILE A 50 30.71 6.10 -12.60
CA ILE A 50 29.72 5.39 -11.81
C ILE A 50 30.21 5.20 -10.38
N GLU A 51 29.28 5.25 -9.43
CA GLU A 51 29.54 5.01 -8.03
C GLU A 51 28.71 3.83 -7.55
N PHE A 52 29.32 2.96 -6.76
CA PHE A 52 28.64 1.85 -6.13
C PHE A 52 28.26 2.22 -4.71
N GLU A 53 27.01 2.02 -4.39
CA GLU A 53 26.46 2.16 -3.05
C GLU A 53 25.94 0.81 -2.55
N GLU A 54 25.86 0.62 -1.25
CA GLU A 54 25.21 -0.56 -0.70
C GLU A 54 23.72 -0.58 -1.05
N PRO A 55 23.17 -1.76 -1.45
CA PRO A 55 21.76 -1.85 -1.76
C PRO A 55 20.91 -1.60 -0.53
N LYS A 56 19.89 -0.77 -0.70
CA LYS A 56 18.90 -0.52 0.36
C LYS A 56 18.09 -1.76 0.64
N ILE A 57 17.80 -2.01 1.91
CA ILE A 57 16.95 -3.12 2.33
C ILE A 57 15.49 -2.71 2.16
N PRO A 58 14.67 -3.49 1.42
CA PRO A 58 13.24 -3.19 1.26
C PRO A 58 12.47 -3.58 2.53
N TYR A 59 12.38 -2.66 3.47
CA TYR A 59 11.56 -2.84 4.66
C TYR A 59 10.08 -2.92 4.32
N ARG A 60 9.30 -3.56 5.17
CA ARG A 60 7.84 -3.65 5.08
C ARG A 60 7.23 -3.13 6.37
N GLU A 61 6.12 -2.43 6.22
CA GLU A 61 5.31 -1.99 7.35
C GLU A 61 4.21 -3.02 7.63
N THR A 62 3.90 -3.24 8.87
CA THR A 62 2.74 -4.01 9.30
C THR A 62 2.26 -3.50 10.65
N ILE A 63 1.10 -3.98 11.09
CA ILE A 63 0.52 -3.64 12.39
C ILE A 63 0.55 -4.85 13.30
N THR A 64 0.66 -4.63 14.60
CA THR A 64 0.70 -5.68 15.63
C THR A 64 -0.56 -5.77 16.46
N LYS A 65 -1.41 -4.77 16.40
CA LYS A 65 -2.68 -4.70 17.13
C LYS A 65 -3.78 -4.17 16.21
N ALA A 66 -5.03 -4.47 16.56
CA ALA A 66 -6.17 -3.90 15.88
C ALA A 66 -6.36 -2.42 16.28
N ALA A 67 -6.71 -1.60 15.32
CA ALA A 67 -6.99 -0.19 15.51
C ALA A 67 -8.25 0.22 14.76
N ARG A 68 -8.94 1.24 15.26
CA ARG A 68 -10.16 1.79 14.67
C ARG A 68 -9.95 3.26 14.32
N SER A 69 -10.46 3.66 13.17
CA SER A 69 -10.46 5.07 12.76
C SER A 69 -11.72 5.40 12.00
N ASP A 70 -12.11 6.66 12.10
CA ASP A 70 -13.13 7.29 11.27
C ASP A 70 -12.57 8.57 10.67
N TYR A 71 -12.82 8.75 9.37
CA TYR A 71 -12.37 9.95 8.68
C TYR A 71 -13.46 10.51 7.77
N ARG A 72 -13.68 11.81 7.91
CA ARG A 72 -14.60 12.58 7.07
C ARG A 72 -13.80 13.48 6.13
N HIS A 73 -13.86 13.17 4.83
CA HIS A 73 -13.42 14.10 3.79
C HIS A 73 -14.54 15.07 3.46
N LYS A 74 -14.31 16.35 3.70
CA LYS A 74 -15.22 17.43 3.32
C LYS A 74 -14.42 18.56 2.71
N LYS A 75 -14.73 18.93 1.46
CA LYS A 75 -14.16 20.08 0.80
C LYS A 75 -15.27 20.83 0.06
N GLN A 76 -15.34 22.11 0.26
CA GLN A 76 -16.31 22.99 -0.39
C GLN A 76 -15.54 24.18 -0.96
N SER A 77 -15.47 24.25 -2.28
CA SER A 77 -14.80 25.33 -3.01
C SER A 77 -15.62 25.67 -4.23
N GLY A 78 -16.62 26.53 -4.09
CA GLY A 78 -17.45 27.07 -5.18
C GLY A 78 -17.92 26.03 -6.20
N GLY A 79 -19.16 25.54 -6.08
CA GLY A 79 -19.72 24.50 -6.94
C GLY A 79 -20.10 23.24 -6.15
N SER A 80 -20.21 22.07 -6.83
CA SER A 80 -20.48 20.79 -6.14
C SER A 80 -19.35 20.47 -5.17
N GLY A 81 -19.68 20.23 -3.90
CA GLY A 81 -18.74 19.89 -2.84
C GLY A 81 -18.15 18.49 -3.00
N GLN A 82 -17.22 18.15 -2.10
CA GLN A 82 -16.70 16.80 -1.94
C GLN A 82 -17.07 16.33 -0.52
N PHE A 83 -17.74 15.20 -0.41
CA PHE A 83 -18.09 14.60 0.86
C PHE A 83 -17.97 13.08 0.83
N GLY A 84 -17.34 12.52 1.84
CA GLY A 84 -17.26 11.10 2.08
C GLY A 84 -16.76 10.82 3.50
N GLU A 85 -17.45 9.96 4.23
CA GLU A 85 -17.03 9.56 5.58
C GLU A 85 -16.93 8.05 5.62
N VAL A 86 -15.81 7.53 6.12
CA VAL A 86 -15.51 6.10 6.21
C VAL A 86 -15.08 5.77 7.62
N HIS A 87 -15.72 4.78 8.21
CA HIS A 87 -15.37 4.20 9.50
C HIS A 87 -14.81 2.81 9.26
N LEU A 88 -13.59 2.58 9.69
CA LEU A 88 -12.91 1.30 9.47
C LEU A 88 -12.16 0.82 10.71
N ILE A 89 -11.89 -0.47 10.70
CA ILE A 89 -11.01 -1.18 11.60
C ILE A 89 -9.91 -1.81 10.76
N ILE A 90 -8.69 -1.75 11.24
CA ILE A 90 -7.57 -2.52 10.70
C ILE A 90 -7.06 -3.49 11.74
N GLU A 91 -6.62 -4.66 11.30
CA GLU A 91 -6.02 -5.67 12.17
C GLU A 91 -4.97 -6.47 11.41
N PRO A 92 -3.99 -7.07 12.12
CA PRO A 92 -3.01 -7.94 11.51
C PRO A 92 -3.73 -9.11 10.82
N TYR A 93 -3.29 -9.45 9.60
CA TYR A 93 -3.84 -10.58 8.86
C TYR A 93 -2.85 -11.73 8.82
N THR A 94 -3.36 -12.93 9.08
CA THR A 94 -2.68 -14.20 8.85
C THR A 94 -3.56 -15.10 7.99
N GLU A 95 -2.95 -15.88 7.11
CA GLU A 95 -3.70 -16.78 6.22
C GLU A 95 -4.51 -17.80 7.03
N GLY A 96 -5.77 -18.02 6.61
CA GLY A 96 -6.71 -18.89 7.33
C GLY A 96 -7.38 -18.24 8.54
N MET A 97 -7.17 -16.96 8.80
CA MET A 97 -7.86 -16.25 9.87
C MET A 97 -9.37 -16.23 9.67
N PRO A 98 -10.17 -16.60 10.68
CA PRO A 98 -11.64 -16.66 10.55
C PRO A 98 -12.22 -15.26 10.29
N LEU A 99 -13.41 -15.23 9.69
CA LEU A 99 -14.14 -13.99 9.52
C LEU A 99 -14.55 -13.40 10.89
N PRO A 100 -14.49 -12.07 11.05
CA PRO A 100 -14.85 -11.43 12.30
C PRO A 100 -16.37 -11.51 12.54
N GLU A 101 -16.79 -12.11 13.65
CA GLU A 101 -18.18 -12.09 14.09
C GLU A 101 -18.47 -10.85 14.93
N THR A 102 -17.53 -10.49 15.76
CA THR A 102 -17.61 -9.31 16.64
C THR A 102 -16.27 -8.61 16.73
N PHE A 103 -16.31 -7.34 17.02
CA PHE A 103 -15.12 -6.54 17.29
C PHE A 103 -15.27 -5.82 18.63
N LYS A 104 -14.27 -5.96 19.49
CA LYS A 104 -14.26 -5.30 20.81
C LYS A 104 -13.33 -4.10 20.78
N PHE A 105 -13.86 -2.93 21.07
CA PHE A 105 -13.10 -1.70 21.18
C PHE A 105 -13.59 -0.88 22.37
N ASN A 106 -12.67 -0.47 23.25
CA ASN A 106 -12.98 0.31 24.47
C ASN A 106 -14.12 -0.28 25.34
N GLY A 107 -14.16 -1.61 25.48
CA GLY A 107 -15.18 -2.30 26.26
C GLY A 107 -16.56 -2.42 25.59
N GLN A 108 -16.73 -1.89 24.39
CA GLN A 108 -17.93 -2.07 23.59
C GLN A 108 -17.73 -3.18 22.55
N GLU A 109 -18.72 -4.03 22.41
CA GLU A 109 -18.75 -5.09 21.41
C GLU A 109 -19.63 -4.69 20.24
N PHE A 110 -19.04 -4.70 19.03
CA PHE A 110 -19.74 -4.40 17.79
C PHE A 110 -19.92 -5.70 17.00
N LYS A 111 -21.16 -6.03 16.68
CA LYS A 111 -21.47 -7.18 15.83
C LYS A 111 -21.13 -6.83 14.37
N MET A 112 -20.32 -7.67 13.75
CA MET A 112 -19.96 -7.53 12.34
C MET A 112 -20.95 -8.26 11.45
N ASN A 113 -21.42 -7.59 10.40
CA ASN A 113 -22.27 -8.19 9.39
C ASN A 113 -21.52 -8.23 8.07
N VAL A 114 -20.74 -9.30 7.87
CA VAL A 114 -19.91 -9.46 6.67
C VAL A 114 -20.80 -9.65 5.45
N LYS A 115 -20.76 -8.70 4.53
CA LYS A 115 -21.48 -8.73 3.24
C LYS A 115 -20.62 -9.16 2.08
N GLY A 116 -19.32 -8.92 2.16
CA GLY A 116 -18.37 -9.28 1.13
C GLY A 116 -16.95 -9.28 1.66
N VAL A 117 -16.12 -10.13 1.08
CA VAL A 117 -14.69 -10.26 1.38
C VAL A 117 -13.95 -10.24 0.06
N ASP A 118 -13.01 -9.33 -0.06
CA ASP A 118 -12.13 -9.21 -1.23
C ASP A 118 -10.69 -9.40 -0.77
N GLU A 119 -9.97 -10.34 -1.38
CA GLU A 119 -8.56 -10.57 -1.13
C GLU A 119 -7.72 -9.98 -2.25
N PHE A 120 -6.76 -9.16 -1.88
CA PHE A 120 -5.83 -8.52 -2.82
C PHE A 120 -4.41 -9.03 -2.55
N PRO A 121 -3.87 -9.91 -3.41
CA PRO A 121 -2.44 -10.24 -3.38
C PRO A 121 -1.64 -8.99 -3.73
N LEU A 122 -0.60 -8.71 -2.94
CA LEU A 122 0.24 -7.53 -3.11
C LEU A 122 1.44 -7.86 -4.00
N GLU A 123 1.78 -6.97 -4.93
CA GLU A 123 2.96 -7.14 -5.80
C GLU A 123 4.27 -7.23 -5.01
N TRP A 124 4.29 -6.65 -3.80
CA TRP A 124 5.45 -6.65 -2.88
C TRP A 124 5.38 -7.71 -1.79
N VAL A 125 4.70 -8.81 -2.07
CA VAL A 125 4.47 -9.97 -1.19
C VAL A 125 3.56 -9.67 0.00
N GLY A 126 2.68 -10.60 0.30
CA GLY A 126 1.64 -10.49 1.33
C GLY A 126 0.27 -10.21 0.74
N LYS A 127 -0.70 -9.96 1.61
CA LYS A 127 -2.09 -9.72 1.21
C LYS A 127 -2.69 -8.51 1.92
N MET A 128 -3.66 -7.88 1.27
CA MET A 128 -4.67 -7.05 1.92
C MET A 128 -6.01 -7.78 1.82
N VAL A 129 -6.69 -7.94 2.94
CA VAL A 129 -8.05 -8.48 2.97
C VAL A 129 -9.01 -7.37 3.32
N PHE A 130 -9.95 -7.11 2.43
CA PHE A 130 -10.96 -6.08 2.61
C PHE A 130 -12.30 -6.72 2.93
N ILE A 131 -12.91 -6.33 4.04
CA ILE A 131 -14.23 -6.79 4.47
C ILE A 131 -15.22 -5.64 4.43
N ASN A 132 -16.28 -5.84 3.65
CA ASN A 132 -17.44 -4.94 3.66
C ASN A 132 -18.45 -5.43 4.70
N SER A 133 -18.61 -4.65 5.78
CA SER A 133 -19.56 -4.90 6.86
C SER A 133 -20.54 -3.73 7.05
N ILE A 134 -20.75 -2.92 6.01
CA ILE A 134 -21.61 -1.75 6.04
C ILE A 134 -23.08 -2.18 6.21
N VAL A 135 -23.77 -1.61 7.18
CA VAL A 135 -25.18 -1.86 7.46
C VAL A 135 -26.01 -0.62 7.11
N GLY A 136 -27.25 -0.82 6.71
CA GLY A 136 -28.23 0.27 6.52
C GLY A 136 -28.00 1.18 5.29
N GLY A 137 -27.03 0.84 4.40
CA GLY A 137 -26.79 1.63 3.18
C GLY A 137 -26.15 3.00 3.45
N SER A 138 -25.41 3.13 4.55
CA SER A 138 -24.70 4.37 4.92
C SER A 138 -23.68 4.81 3.87
N ILE A 139 -23.12 3.85 3.12
CA ILE A 139 -22.31 4.08 1.93
C ILE A 139 -22.88 3.26 0.78
N ASP A 140 -23.09 3.88 -0.37
CA ASP A 140 -23.53 3.20 -1.60
C ASP A 140 -22.42 2.24 -2.08
N ALA A 141 -22.83 1.03 -2.50
CA ALA A 141 -21.91 -0.03 -2.95
C ALA A 141 -20.97 0.42 -4.08
N ARG A 142 -21.40 1.36 -4.93
CA ARG A 142 -20.58 1.92 -6.01
C ARG A 142 -19.29 2.60 -5.53
N PHE A 143 -19.24 3.04 -4.26
CA PHE A 143 -18.08 3.72 -3.70
C PHE A 143 -17.08 2.78 -3.01
N ILE A 144 -17.44 1.50 -2.81
CA ILE A 144 -16.55 0.51 -2.18
C ILE A 144 -15.23 0.35 -2.95
N PRO A 145 -15.22 0.22 -4.29
CA PRO A 145 -13.97 0.12 -5.04
C PRO A 145 -13.07 1.36 -4.89
N ALA A 146 -13.65 2.55 -4.74
CA ALA A 146 -12.89 3.77 -4.51
C ALA A 146 -12.20 3.77 -3.14
N ILE A 147 -12.89 3.29 -2.09
CA ILE A 147 -12.33 3.12 -0.74
C ILE A 147 -11.16 2.13 -0.78
N GLN A 148 -11.36 0.96 -1.40
CA GLN A 148 -10.32 -0.06 -1.59
C GLN A 148 -9.09 0.51 -2.30
N LYS A 149 -9.29 1.24 -3.39
CA LYS A 149 -8.22 1.91 -4.14
C LYS A 149 -7.46 2.91 -3.28
N GLY A 150 -8.15 3.71 -2.46
CA GLY A 150 -7.52 4.68 -1.57
C GLY A 150 -6.64 4.00 -0.50
N ILE A 151 -7.11 2.92 0.08
CA ILE A 151 -6.38 2.11 1.06
C ILE A 151 -5.14 1.49 0.40
N MET A 152 -5.30 0.85 -0.77
CA MET A 152 -4.21 0.24 -1.51
C MET A 152 -3.11 1.24 -1.84
N GLN A 153 -3.47 2.43 -2.33
CA GLN A 153 -2.51 3.51 -2.58
C GLN A 153 -1.75 3.92 -1.31
N ARG A 154 -2.41 3.90 -0.15
CA ARG A 154 -1.74 4.24 1.10
C ARG A 154 -0.81 3.14 1.58
N MET A 155 -1.18 1.88 1.38
CA MET A 155 -0.29 0.74 1.65
C MET A 155 0.96 0.77 0.78
N GLU A 156 0.84 1.12 -0.50
CA GLU A 156 1.96 1.29 -1.43
C GLU A 156 2.86 2.48 -1.06
N GLN A 157 2.30 3.54 -0.51
CA GLN A 157 3.06 4.72 -0.08
C GLN A 157 3.69 4.58 1.30
N GLY A 158 3.33 3.57 2.08
CA GLY A 158 3.78 3.35 3.45
C GLY A 158 3.22 4.38 4.44
N PRO A 159 2.37 3.96 5.38
CA PRO A 159 1.73 4.89 6.31
C PRO A 159 2.66 5.55 7.32
N LEU A 160 3.80 4.92 7.66
CA LEU A 160 4.74 5.41 8.68
C LEU A 160 6.04 5.91 8.07
N THR A 161 6.82 5.02 7.47
CA THR A 161 8.19 5.28 7.02
C THR A 161 8.30 5.43 5.50
N GLY A 162 7.24 5.16 4.77
CA GLY A 162 7.22 5.13 3.31
C GLY A 162 7.55 3.76 2.73
N SER A 163 7.69 2.72 3.57
CA SER A 163 7.88 1.34 3.15
C SER A 163 6.52 0.67 2.91
N TYR A 164 6.43 -0.21 1.92
CA TYR A 164 5.17 -0.87 1.57
C TYR A 164 4.56 -1.63 2.76
N ALA A 165 3.28 -1.40 3.02
CA ALA A 165 2.54 -2.10 4.08
C ALA A 165 2.00 -3.43 3.56
N ARG A 166 1.92 -4.47 4.44
CA ARG A 166 1.45 -5.81 4.08
C ARG A 166 0.72 -6.50 5.22
N ASP A 167 0.00 -7.56 4.85
CA ASP A 167 -0.67 -8.48 5.78
C ASP A 167 -1.61 -7.77 6.75
N ILE A 168 -2.55 -7.03 6.16
CA ILE A 168 -3.53 -6.23 6.89
C ILE A 168 -4.93 -6.61 6.44
N ARG A 169 -5.82 -6.85 7.41
CA ARG A 169 -7.24 -6.96 7.20
C ARG A 169 -7.91 -5.62 7.52
N VAL A 170 -8.69 -5.12 6.58
CA VAL A 170 -9.43 -3.85 6.70
C VAL A 170 -10.92 -4.16 6.68
N ILE A 171 -11.63 -3.72 7.70
CA ILE A 171 -13.07 -3.89 7.84
C ILE A 171 -13.72 -2.52 7.78
N VAL A 172 -14.49 -2.25 6.74
CA VAL A 172 -15.31 -1.05 6.65
C VAL A 172 -16.70 -1.40 7.15
N TYR A 173 -17.12 -0.77 8.25
CA TYR A 173 -18.36 -1.15 8.94
C TYR A 173 -19.44 -0.05 8.92
N ASP A 174 -19.06 1.22 8.71
CA ASP A 174 -20.01 2.34 8.65
C ASP A 174 -19.41 3.51 7.86
N GLY A 175 -20.18 4.56 7.69
CA GLY A 175 -19.78 5.81 7.07
C GLY A 175 -20.98 6.72 6.82
N LYS A 176 -20.74 7.79 6.06
CA LYS A 176 -21.79 8.70 5.63
C LYS A 176 -21.56 9.17 4.21
N MET A 177 -22.63 9.29 3.46
CA MET A 177 -22.64 9.91 2.14
C MET A 177 -23.59 11.12 2.12
N HIS A 178 -23.34 12.02 1.21
CA HIS A 178 -24.23 13.15 0.91
C HIS A 178 -24.82 12.96 -0.48
N PRO A 179 -26.15 13.13 -0.69
CA PRO A 179 -26.78 12.82 -1.96
C PRO A 179 -26.20 13.53 -3.19
N VAL A 180 -25.65 14.74 -3.00
CA VAL A 180 -25.14 15.60 -4.10
C VAL A 180 -23.62 15.66 -4.12
N ASP A 181 -22.96 15.73 -2.94
CA ASP A 181 -21.54 16.02 -2.84
C ASP A 181 -20.65 14.77 -2.75
N SER A 182 -21.25 13.57 -2.64
CA SER A 182 -20.50 12.34 -2.58
C SER A 182 -20.09 11.85 -3.96
N ASN A 183 -18.80 11.59 -4.11
CA ASN A 183 -18.20 11.04 -5.32
C ASN A 183 -17.05 10.07 -4.99
N GLU A 184 -16.57 9.35 -6.00
CA GLU A 184 -15.50 8.35 -5.85
C GLU A 184 -14.22 8.93 -5.25
N ILE A 185 -13.83 10.14 -5.66
CA ILE A 185 -12.61 10.80 -5.15
C ILE A 185 -12.74 11.08 -3.66
N SER A 186 -13.91 11.51 -3.19
CA SER A 186 -14.17 11.79 -1.78
C SER A 186 -14.03 10.52 -0.92
N PHE A 187 -14.58 9.40 -1.39
CA PHE A 187 -14.48 8.12 -0.68
C PHE A 187 -13.09 7.49 -0.78
N MET A 188 -12.39 7.65 -1.91
CA MET A 188 -11.00 7.26 -2.04
C MET A 188 -10.11 7.98 -1.02
N LEU A 189 -10.28 9.30 -0.89
CA LEU A 189 -9.51 10.11 0.07
C LEU A 189 -9.93 9.81 1.52
N ALA A 190 -11.23 9.58 1.77
CA ALA A 190 -11.72 9.21 3.10
C ALA A 190 -11.13 7.87 3.55
N GLY A 191 -11.19 6.83 2.72
CA GLY A 191 -10.61 5.52 3.01
C GLY A 191 -9.10 5.57 3.21
N ARG A 192 -8.38 6.28 2.34
CA ARG A 192 -6.94 6.50 2.44
C ARG A 192 -6.53 7.13 3.77
N ASN A 193 -7.24 8.19 4.18
CA ASN A 193 -6.90 8.93 5.39
C ASN A 193 -7.33 8.19 6.65
N ALA A 194 -8.50 7.55 6.65
CA ALA A 194 -8.94 6.68 7.75
C ALA A 194 -7.93 5.55 8.00
N PHE A 195 -7.49 4.87 6.94
CA PHE A 195 -6.46 3.84 7.03
C PHE A 195 -5.14 4.41 7.60
N SER A 196 -4.71 5.58 7.13
CA SER A 196 -3.49 6.23 7.62
C SER A 196 -3.55 6.61 9.09
N GLN A 197 -4.73 7.00 9.59
CA GLN A 197 -4.94 7.30 11.01
C GLN A 197 -4.89 6.03 11.86
N ALA A 198 -5.68 5.02 11.48
CA ALA A 198 -5.70 3.74 12.20
C ALA A 198 -4.31 3.08 12.27
N PHE A 199 -3.51 3.21 11.23
CA PHE A 199 -2.17 2.63 11.17
C PHE A 199 -1.16 3.27 12.15
N LYS A 200 -1.44 4.48 12.63
CA LYS A 200 -0.58 5.23 13.55
C LYS A 200 -0.92 5.03 15.03
N GLU A 201 -2.07 4.39 15.32
CA GLU A 201 -2.53 4.07 16.66
C GLU A 201 -1.95 2.74 17.18
#